data_7f9e0d37883faf95e3a7486c8ce0b1af
#
_entry.id   7f9e0d37883faf95e3a7486c8ce0b1af
#
_cell.length_a   1.000
_cell.length_b   1.000
_cell.length_c   1.000
_cell.angle_alpha   90.00
_cell.angle_beta   90.00
_cell.angle_gamma   90.00
#
_symmetry.space_group_name_H-M   'P 1'
#
loop_
_entity.id
_entity.type
_entity.pdbx_description
1 polymer ?
#
loop_
_entity_poly.entity_id
_entity_poly.type
_entity_poly.pdbx_seq_one_letter_code
_entity_poly.pdbx_strand_id
1 'polypeptide(L)'
;MKVLHVTSNIDPMSGGPARALMGLVLAQQRAGIECGIFSTWQGTLDRAFFRTFRCANVPVGLVGPCRAPFKRHPDLVAGLEVAMQGAEFVHIHALWEEVQHRAAIIARERGIPYLFRPCGMLDPWSLSQRKLGKGLYIEMRLRRDINRSAGLHFTSEEEKVQASPLKFTASSLVVENGVDLEEFP
;
A
#
# COMPACT_ATOMS: atom_id res chain seq x y z
N MET A 1 11.43 0.61 -15.72
CA MET A 1 10.08 0.63 -15.11
C MET A 1 10.17 1.35 -13.78
N LYS A 2 9.31 2.33 -13.58
CA LYS A 2 9.23 3.10 -12.32
C LYS A 2 7.97 2.74 -11.54
N VAL A 3 8.15 2.21 -10.33
CA VAL A 3 7.07 1.75 -9.44
C VAL A 3 6.92 2.70 -8.26
N LEU A 4 5.72 3.20 -8.02
CA LEU A 4 5.38 3.93 -6.81
C LEU A 4 4.67 3.00 -5.83
N HIS A 5 5.22 2.83 -4.64
CA HIS A 5 4.55 2.16 -3.52
C HIS A 5 3.80 3.17 -2.67
N VAL A 6 2.52 2.93 -2.44
CA VAL A 6 1.67 3.79 -1.62
C VAL A 6 1.22 3.04 -0.38
N THR A 7 1.44 3.64 0.80
CA THR A 7 1.03 3.06 2.08
C THR A 7 0.56 4.15 3.05
N SER A 8 -0.15 3.77 4.09
CA SER A 8 -0.60 4.70 5.14
C SER A 8 0.39 4.84 6.30
N ASN A 9 1.40 4.00 6.36
CA ASN A 9 2.45 4.04 7.37
C ASN A 9 3.68 3.25 6.90
N ILE A 10 4.86 3.81 7.08
CA ILE A 10 6.15 3.18 6.78
C ILE A 10 7.02 3.00 8.02
N ASP A 11 6.52 3.31 9.20
CA ASP A 11 7.25 3.11 10.44
C ASP A 11 7.42 1.61 10.71
N PRO A 12 8.66 1.07 10.77
CA PRO A 12 8.91 -0.35 11.00
C PRO A 12 8.47 -0.82 12.40
N MET A 13 8.30 0.11 13.34
CA MET A 13 7.74 -0.19 14.65
C MET A 13 6.22 -0.43 14.59
N SER A 14 5.56 -0.09 13.49
CA SER A 14 4.13 -0.31 13.29
C SER A 14 3.76 -1.74 12.88
N GLY A 15 4.74 -2.63 12.68
CA GLY A 15 4.53 -4.06 12.45
C GLY A 15 4.99 -4.59 11.09
N GLY A 16 4.56 -5.82 10.80
CA GLY A 16 5.00 -6.61 9.63
C GLY A 16 4.85 -5.93 8.26
N PRO A 17 3.70 -5.29 7.96
CA PRO A 17 3.49 -4.69 6.63
C PRO A 17 4.52 -3.63 6.25
N ALA A 18 4.95 -2.78 7.19
CA ALA A 18 5.96 -1.75 6.91
C ALA A 18 7.34 -2.36 6.64
N ARG A 19 7.73 -3.38 7.41
CA ARG A 19 8.99 -4.12 7.19
C ARG A 19 8.98 -4.87 5.86
N ALA A 20 7.87 -5.54 5.53
CA ALA A 20 7.73 -6.26 4.27
C ALA A 20 7.76 -5.31 3.06
N LEU A 21 7.17 -4.11 3.17
CA LEU A 21 7.28 -3.08 2.14
C LEU A 21 8.73 -2.63 1.96
N MET A 22 9.46 -2.39 3.05
CA MET A 22 10.87 -1.99 2.99
C MET A 22 11.71 -3.06 2.27
N GLY A 23 11.59 -4.32 2.67
CA GLY A 23 12.29 -5.44 2.03
C GLY A 23 11.97 -5.55 0.54
N LEU A 24 10.69 -5.43 0.17
CA LEU A 24 10.25 -5.48 -1.23
C LEU A 24 10.88 -4.34 -2.05
N VAL A 25 10.83 -3.11 -1.57
CA VAL A 25 11.37 -1.94 -2.28
C VAL A 25 12.88 -2.07 -2.47
N LEU A 26 13.60 -2.47 -1.43
CA LEU A 26 15.06 -2.67 -1.52
C LEU A 26 15.43 -3.81 -2.48
N ALA A 27 14.67 -4.90 -2.48
CA ALA A 27 14.89 -6.01 -3.41
C ALA A 27 14.62 -5.60 -4.87
N GLN A 28 13.56 -4.83 -5.12
CA GLN A 28 13.26 -4.29 -6.44
C GLN A 28 14.34 -3.32 -6.93
N GLN A 29 14.86 -2.44 -6.07
CA GLN A 29 16.00 -1.58 -6.41
C GLN A 29 17.24 -2.38 -6.78
N ARG A 30 17.58 -3.43 -6.01
CA ARG A 30 18.69 -4.35 -6.34
C ARG A 30 18.48 -5.04 -7.69
N ALA A 31 17.22 -5.31 -8.06
CA ALA A 31 16.85 -5.88 -9.35
C ALA A 31 16.79 -4.85 -10.51
N GLY A 32 17.17 -3.60 -10.29
CA GLY A 32 17.19 -2.54 -11.29
C GLY A 32 15.82 -1.91 -11.58
N ILE A 33 14.84 -2.11 -10.70
CA ILE A 33 13.53 -1.44 -10.79
C ILE A 33 13.61 -0.12 -10.03
N GLU A 34 13.32 1.00 -10.69
CA GLU A 34 13.24 2.30 -10.04
C GLU A 34 12.00 2.34 -9.13
N CYS A 35 12.21 2.50 -7.82
CA CYS A 35 11.13 2.54 -6.84
C CYS A 35 11.05 3.88 -6.14
N GLY A 36 9.82 4.32 -5.84
CA GLY A 36 9.53 5.41 -4.93
C GLY A 36 8.49 4.97 -3.89
N ILE A 37 8.42 5.68 -2.79
CA ILE A 37 7.42 5.45 -1.74
C ILE A 37 6.65 6.74 -1.49
N PHE A 38 5.33 6.63 -1.37
CA PHE A 38 4.48 7.67 -0.81
C PHE A 38 3.76 7.14 0.42
N SER A 39 3.84 7.89 1.52
CA SER A 39 3.19 7.50 2.77
C SER A 39 2.56 8.68 3.49
N THR A 40 1.62 8.36 4.37
CA THR A 40 1.11 9.28 5.38
C THR A 40 1.72 8.94 6.74
N TRP A 41 1.59 9.84 7.70
CA TRP A 41 2.03 9.61 9.07
C TRP A 41 1.09 10.25 10.11
N GLN A 42 1.13 9.74 11.34
CA GLN A 42 0.40 10.25 12.50
C GLN A 42 1.33 10.29 13.71
N GLY A 43 1.09 11.21 14.66
CA GLY A 43 1.90 11.31 15.88
C GLY A 43 3.32 11.83 15.61
N THR A 44 4.32 11.15 16.14
CA THR A 44 5.74 11.47 15.96
C THR A 44 6.34 10.61 14.85
N LEU A 45 7.18 11.21 14.03
CA LEU A 45 7.86 10.55 12.93
C LEU A 45 9.31 10.30 13.31
N ASP A 46 9.73 9.03 13.40
CA ASP A 46 11.15 8.71 13.53
C ASP A 46 11.87 8.92 12.20
N ARG A 47 12.65 10.01 12.15
CA ARG A 47 13.43 10.35 10.95
C ARG A 47 14.63 9.43 10.72
N ALA A 48 15.06 8.66 11.72
CA ALA A 48 16.20 7.75 11.55
C ALA A 48 15.90 6.65 10.53
N PHE A 49 14.64 6.23 10.46
CA PHE A 49 14.16 5.24 9.49
C PHE A 49 14.37 5.66 8.01
N PHE A 50 14.28 6.95 7.72
CA PHE A 50 14.48 7.43 6.34
C PHE A 50 15.91 7.30 5.84
N ARG A 51 16.88 7.10 6.72
CA ARG A 51 18.30 6.90 6.32
C ARG A 51 18.44 5.67 5.43
N THR A 52 17.74 4.58 5.73
CA THR A 52 17.78 3.34 4.94
C THR A 52 17.35 3.58 3.50
N PHE A 53 16.23 4.27 3.30
CA PHE A 53 15.74 4.57 1.94
C PHE A 53 16.65 5.58 1.22
N ARG A 54 17.20 6.57 1.93
CA ARG A 54 18.16 7.51 1.35
C ARG A 54 19.45 6.82 0.89
N CYS A 55 19.97 5.88 1.67
CA CYS A 55 21.14 5.11 1.29
C CYS A 55 20.88 4.23 0.07
N ALA A 56 19.64 3.74 -0.10
CA ALA A 56 19.22 2.95 -1.24
C ALA A 56 18.73 3.81 -2.43
N ASN A 57 18.83 5.14 -2.36
CA ASN A 57 18.38 6.05 -3.41
C ASN A 57 16.86 5.97 -3.72
N VAL A 58 16.06 5.58 -2.73
CA VAL A 58 14.59 5.49 -2.85
C VAL A 58 13.96 6.82 -2.43
N PRO A 59 13.32 7.57 -3.34
CA PRO A 59 12.60 8.78 -2.97
C PRO A 59 11.38 8.45 -2.11
N VAL A 60 11.20 9.20 -1.02
CA VAL A 60 10.08 9.03 -0.09
C VAL A 60 9.30 10.34 0.02
N GLY A 61 8.07 10.33 -0.47
CA GLY A 61 7.09 11.39 -0.26
C GLY A 61 6.29 11.14 1.02
N LEU A 62 6.08 12.17 1.83
CA LEU A 62 5.38 12.07 3.11
C LEU A 62 4.38 13.21 3.28
N VAL A 63 3.18 12.86 3.71
CA VAL A 63 2.14 13.83 4.08
C VAL A 63 1.61 13.53 5.49
N GLY A 64 1.55 14.57 6.32
CA GLY A 64 1.01 14.49 7.67
C GLY A 64 1.48 15.64 8.55
N PRO A 65 1.10 15.65 9.84
CA PRO A 65 0.37 14.60 10.55
C PRO A 65 -1.10 14.50 10.11
N CYS A 66 -1.51 13.30 9.71
CA CYS A 66 -2.86 13.04 9.27
C CYS A 66 -3.85 12.90 10.44
N ARG A 67 -5.11 13.28 10.21
CA ARG A 67 -6.17 13.26 11.23
C ARG A 67 -7.16 12.12 11.00
N ALA A 68 -7.68 11.56 12.11
CA ALA A 68 -8.81 10.65 12.08
C ALA A 68 -10.11 11.36 11.65
N PRO A 69 -11.09 10.66 11.04
CA PRO A 69 -10.97 9.29 10.57
C PRO A 69 -10.23 9.17 9.23
N PHE A 70 -9.78 7.96 8.88
CA PHE A 70 -9.17 7.62 7.58
C PHE A 70 -7.84 8.33 7.26
N LYS A 71 -7.13 8.87 8.23
CA LYS A 71 -5.84 9.57 8.05
C LYS A 71 -5.87 10.64 6.95
N ARG A 72 -6.82 11.58 7.05
CA ARG A 72 -6.99 12.66 6.07
C ARG A 72 -5.98 13.80 6.29
N HIS A 73 -5.58 14.41 5.19
CA HIS A 73 -4.75 15.62 5.17
C HIS A 73 -5.09 16.47 3.95
N PRO A 74 -5.10 17.81 4.02
CA PRO A 74 -5.41 18.68 2.87
C PRO A 74 -4.45 18.48 1.70
N ASP A 75 -3.16 18.30 1.98
CA ASP A 75 -2.13 18.16 0.94
C ASP A 75 -1.99 16.72 0.40
N LEU A 76 -2.86 15.78 0.82
CA LEU A 76 -2.75 14.38 0.44
C LEU A 76 -2.84 14.17 -1.09
N VAL A 77 -3.80 14.82 -1.73
CA VAL A 77 -4.02 14.70 -3.18
C VAL A 77 -2.84 15.31 -3.93
N ALA A 78 -2.47 16.55 -3.60
CA ALA A 78 -1.33 17.21 -4.24
C ALA A 78 -0.02 16.44 -4.07
N GLY A 79 0.23 15.91 -2.88
CA GLY A 79 1.41 15.08 -2.61
C GLY A 79 1.43 13.79 -3.44
N LEU A 80 0.28 13.10 -3.56
CA LEU A 80 0.14 11.90 -4.40
C LEU A 80 0.35 12.23 -5.89
N GLU A 81 -0.21 13.34 -6.36
CA GLU A 81 -0.05 13.78 -7.75
C GLU A 81 1.40 14.04 -8.12
N VAL A 82 2.16 14.65 -7.21
CA VAL A 82 3.61 14.85 -7.39
C VAL A 82 4.35 13.52 -7.36
N ALA A 83 4.05 12.64 -6.39
CA ALA A 83 4.70 11.35 -6.26
C ALA A 83 4.46 10.42 -7.48
N MET A 84 3.29 10.54 -8.12
CA MET A 84 2.93 9.75 -9.31
C MET A 84 3.51 10.29 -10.62
N GLN A 85 4.26 11.39 -10.59
CA GLN A 85 4.91 11.89 -11.81
C GLN A 85 5.94 10.90 -12.35
N GLY A 86 5.73 10.46 -13.59
CA GLY A 86 6.57 9.48 -14.25
C GLY A 86 6.46 8.05 -13.71
N ALA A 87 5.54 7.78 -12.78
CA ALA A 87 5.27 6.40 -12.36
C ALA A 87 4.59 5.62 -13.49
N GLU A 88 5.10 4.44 -13.78
CA GLU A 88 4.54 3.50 -14.78
C GLU A 88 3.64 2.46 -14.13
N PHE A 89 3.75 2.30 -12.81
CA PHE A 89 2.97 1.36 -12.01
C PHE A 89 2.81 1.85 -10.57
N VAL A 90 1.63 1.60 -9.96
CA VAL A 90 1.36 1.93 -8.56
C VAL A 90 1.03 0.68 -7.77
N HIS A 91 1.77 0.42 -6.68
CA HIS A 91 1.51 -0.68 -5.77
C HIS A 91 0.95 -0.14 -4.45
N ILE A 92 -0.33 -0.38 -4.21
CA ILE A 92 -1.08 0.17 -3.07
C ILE A 92 -1.13 -0.89 -1.96
N HIS A 93 -0.56 -0.54 -0.79
CA HIS A 93 -0.50 -1.41 0.38
C HIS A 93 -1.54 -1.02 1.40
N ALA A 94 -2.21 -2.02 2.01
CA ALA A 94 -3.35 -1.87 2.90
C ALA A 94 -4.63 -1.33 2.19
N LEU A 95 -5.72 -1.08 2.94
CA LEU A 95 -7.03 -0.86 2.31
C LEU A 95 -7.87 0.28 2.89
N TRP A 96 -7.71 0.62 4.18
CA TRP A 96 -8.78 1.29 4.93
C TRP A 96 -8.66 2.81 5.05
N GLU A 97 -7.55 3.41 4.66
CA GLU A 97 -7.33 4.85 4.80
C GLU A 97 -7.54 5.62 3.49
N GLU A 98 -7.61 6.93 3.61
CA GLU A 98 -7.86 7.82 2.46
C GLU A 98 -6.75 7.76 1.41
N VAL A 99 -5.50 7.52 1.82
CA VAL A 99 -4.35 7.49 0.90
C VAL A 99 -4.46 6.40 -0.16
N GLN A 100 -4.93 5.20 0.20
CA GLN A 100 -5.13 4.11 -0.75
C GLN A 100 -6.24 4.44 -1.75
N HIS A 101 -7.36 4.95 -1.25
CA HIS A 101 -8.48 5.35 -2.09
C HIS A 101 -8.10 6.46 -3.07
N ARG A 102 -7.40 7.51 -2.60
CA ARG A 102 -6.93 8.60 -3.46
C ARG A 102 -5.90 8.14 -4.47
N ALA A 103 -4.98 7.28 -4.06
CA ALA A 103 -4.01 6.70 -4.98
C ALA A 103 -4.68 5.93 -6.12
N ALA A 104 -5.69 5.12 -5.82
CA ALA A 104 -6.44 4.38 -6.83
C ALA A 104 -7.22 5.32 -7.78
N ILE A 105 -7.79 6.41 -7.28
CA ILE A 105 -8.48 7.41 -8.12
C ILE A 105 -7.50 8.06 -9.08
N ILE A 106 -6.39 8.62 -8.56
CA ILE A 106 -5.40 9.35 -9.37
C ILE A 106 -4.74 8.42 -10.40
N ALA A 107 -4.41 7.18 -10.00
CA ALA A 107 -3.85 6.21 -10.93
C ALA A 107 -4.80 5.93 -12.09
N ARG A 108 -6.11 5.74 -11.82
CA ARG A 108 -7.13 5.57 -12.89
C ARG A 108 -7.25 6.79 -13.78
N GLU A 109 -7.31 7.98 -13.22
CA GLU A 109 -7.44 9.24 -13.98
C GLU A 109 -6.25 9.48 -14.91
N ARG A 110 -5.06 9.00 -14.50
CA ARG A 110 -3.83 9.09 -15.29
C ARG A 110 -3.55 7.88 -16.19
N GLY A 111 -4.41 6.85 -16.16
CA GLY A 111 -4.21 5.62 -16.92
C GLY A 111 -3.02 4.78 -16.43
N ILE A 112 -2.57 4.98 -15.19
CA ILE A 112 -1.47 4.22 -14.58
C ILE A 112 -2.04 2.91 -14.01
N PRO A 113 -1.55 1.73 -14.42
CA PRO A 113 -1.96 0.47 -13.84
C PRO A 113 -1.55 0.40 -12.35
N TYR A 114 -2.42 -0.22 -11.53
CA TYR A 114 -2.14 -0.35 -10.10
C TYR A 114 -2.62 -1.68 -9.54
N LEU A 115 -1.94 -2.16 -8.50
CA LEU A 115 -2.32 -3.33 -7.69
C LEU A 115 -2.69 -2.91 -6.27
N PHE A 116 -3.59 -3.68 -5.67
CA PHE A 116 -3.78 -3.65 -4.22
C PHE A 116 -3.13 -4.84 -3.56
N ARG A 117 -2.47 -4.60 -2.42
CA ARG A 117 -1.94 -5.63 -1.52
C ARG A 117 -2.63 -5.50 -0.17
N PRO A 118 -3.59 -6.41 0.15
CA PRO A 118 -4.42 -6.30 1.35
C PRO A 118 -3.68 -6.47 2.67
N CYS A 119 -2.59 -7.22 2.70
CA CYS A 119 -1.78 -7.47 3.91
C CYS A 119 -2.60 -8.09 5.06
N GLY A 120 -3.41 -9.11 4.79
CA GLY A 120 -4.27 -9.79 5.78
C GLY A 120 -5.55 -9.04 6.14
N MET A 121 -5.82 -7.86 5.56
CA MET A 121 -6.96 -7.03 5.96
C MET A 121 -8.32 -7.51 5.46
N LEU A 122 -8.36 -8.52 4.59
CA LEU A 122 -9.59 -9.13 4.04
C LEU A 122 -9.92 -10.48 4.69
N ASP A 123 -9.18 -10.89 5.72
CA ASP A 123 -9.47 -12.10 6.47
C ASP A 123 -10.78 -11.95 7.30
N PRO A 124 -11.46 -13.06 7.62
CA PRO A 124 -12.74 -13.04 8.35
C PRO A 124 -12.66 -12.36 9.71
N TRP A 125 -11.55 -12.53 10.44
CA TRP A 125 -11.37 -11.90 11.74
C TRP A 125 -11.22 -10.39 11.59
N SER A 126 -10.37 -9.92 10.68
CA SER A 126 -10.22 -8.50 10.39
C SER A 126 -11.55 -7.87 9.98
N LEU A 127 -12.32 -8.52 9.10
CA LEU A 127 -13.62 -8.04 8.62
C LEU A 127 -14.68 -8.01 9.72
N SER A 128 -14.61 -8.91 10.72
CA SER A 128 -15.53 -8.92 11.87
C SER A 128 -15.36 -7.68 12.75
N GLN A 129 -14.15 -7.10 12.80
CA GLN A 129 -13.87 -5.86 13.52
C GLN A 129 -14.55 -4.67 12.83
N ARG A 130 -15.50 -3.99 13.53
CA ARG A 130 -16.31 -2.89 12.96
C ARG A 130 -17.06 -3.29 11.67
N LYS A 131 -17.65 -4.47 11.66
CA LYS A 131 -18.26 -5.15 10.51
C LYS A 131 -19.14 -4.23 9.65
N LEU A 132 -20.05 -3.47 10.26
CA LEU A 132 -20.95 -2.59 9.52
C LEU A 132 -20.20 -1.46 8.79
N GLY A 133 -19.25 -0.83 9.47
CA GLY A 133 -18.45 0.26 8.87
C GLY A 133 -17.55 -0.23 7.74
N LYS A 134 -16.89 -1.37 7.91
CA LYS A 134 -16.07 -1.98 6.87
C LYS A 134 -16.91 -2.46 5.70
N GLY A 135 -18.06 -3.10 5.96
CA GLY A 135 -18.98 -3.53 4.91
C GLY A 135 -19.43 -2.35 4.04
N LEU A 136 -19.87 -1.25 4.66
CA LEU A 136 -20.23 -0.05 3.95
C LEU A 136 -19.08 0.55 3.15
N TYR A 137 -17.88 0.62 3.72
CA TYR A 137 -16.68 1.11 3.03
C TYR A 137 -16.31 0.24 1.82
N ILE A 138 -16.42 -1.09 1.95
CA ILE A 138 -16.18 -2.03 0.85
C ILE A 138 -17.14 -1.72 -0.31
N GLU A 139 -18.43 -1.63 -0.04
CA GLU A 139 -19.43 -1.44 -1.11
C GLU A 139 -19.35 -0.04 -1.75
N MET A 140 -19.13 1.01 -0.97
CA MET A 140 -19.16 2.38 -1.48
C MET A 140 -17.85 2.79 -2.19
N ARG A 141 -16.70 2.24 -1.79
CA ARG A 141 -15.39 2.68 -2.27
C ARG A 141 -14.50 1.54 -2.73
N LEU A 142 -14.15 0.61 -1.81
CA LEU A 142 -13.10 -0.36 -2.01
C LEU A 142 -13.40 -1.33 -3.16
N ARG A 143 -14.65 -1.76 -3.31
CA ARG A 143 -15.08 -2.64 -4.42
C ARG A 143 -14.78 -2.04 -5.79
N ARG A 144 -15.09 -0.75 -5.96
CA ARG A 144 -14.79 -0.05 -7.22
C ARG A 144 -13.29 0.09 -7.44
N ASP A 145 -12.56 0.43 -6.39
CA ASP A 145 -11.11 0.63 -6.48
C ASP A 145 -10.37 -0.66 -6.82
N ILE A 146 -10.75 -1.76 -6.18
CA ILE A 146 -10.18 -3.09 -6.45
C ILE A 146 -10.60 -3.61 -7.83
N ASN A 147 -11.89 -3.59 -8.16
CA ASN A 147 -12.37 -4.15 -9.42
C ASN A 147 -11.87 -3.41 -10.66
N ARG A 148 -11.33 -2.22 -10.49
CA ARG A 148 -10.69 -1.43 -11.56
C ARG A 148 -9.17 -1.45 -11.50
N SER A 149 -8.58 -2.18 -10.55
CA SER A 149 -7.16 -2.39 -10.50
C SER A 149 -6.69 -3.44 -11.51
N ALA A 150 -5.40 -3.48 -11.77
CA ALA A 150 -4.78 -4.56 -12.53
C ALA A 150 -4.85 -5.90 -11.78
N GLY A 151 -5.01 -5.87 -10.44
CA GLY A 151 -5.21 -7.07 -9.64
C GLY A 151 -5.03 -6.88 -8.14
N LEU A 152 -5.20 -8.00 -7.43
CA LEU A 152 -4.93 -8.16 -6.01
C LEU A 152 -3.66 -9.00 -5.82
N HIS A 153 -2.71 -8.50 -5.05
CA HIS A 153 -1.51 -9.19 -4.64
C HIS A 153 -1.70 -9.75 -3.22
N PHE A 154 -1.92 -11.05 -3.12
CA PHE A 154 -1.99 -11.77 -1.85
C PHE A 154 -0.61 -12.31 -1.47
N THR A 155 -0.37 -12.44 -0.16
CA THR A 155 0.91 -12.95 0.37
C THR A 155 0.89 -14.45 0.62
N SER A 156 -0.28 -15.09 0.53
CA SER A 156 -0.44 -16.54 0.61
C SER A 156 -1.73 -16.98 -0.10
N GLU A 157 -1.81 -18.25 -0.47
CA GLU A 157 -3.05 -18.84 -1.00
C GLU A 157 -4.17 -18.80 0.03
N GLU A 158 -3.86 -18.93 1.33
CA GLU A 158 -4.84 -18.82 2.40
C GLU A 158 -5.48 -17.43 2.43
N GLU A 159 -4.68 -16.34 2.37
CA GLU A 159 -5.19 -14.97 2.30
C GLU A 159 -6.15 -14.79 1.11
N LYS A 160 -5.79 -15.32 -0.06
CA LYS A 160 -6.61 -15.30 -1.26
C LYS A 160 -7.94 -16.04 -1.09
N VAL A 161 -7.89 -17.25 -0.50
CA VAL A 161 -9.10 -18.05 -0.21
C VAL A 161 -10.01 -17.32 0.78
N GLN A 162 -9.46 -16.75 1.85
CA GLN A 162 -10.22 -15.99 2.85
C GLN A 162 -10.88 -14.73 2.28
N ALA A 163 -10.29 -14.10 1.25
CA ALA A 163 -10.87 -12.96 0.57
C ALA A 163 -11.95 -13.33 -0.47
N SER A 164 -12.02 -14.59 -0.90
CA SER A 164 -12.90 -15.04 -2.00
C SER A 164 -14.41 -14.76 -1.78
N PRO A 165 -14.96 -14.81 -0.54
CA PRO A 165 -16.38 -14.49 -0.31
C PRO A 165 -16.76 -13.05 -0.67
N LEU A 166 -15.79 -12.13 -0.77
CA LEU A 166 -16.05 -10.74 -1.17
C LEU A 166 -16.31 -10.58 -2.67
N LYS A 167 -16.04 -11.61 -3.48
CA LYS A 167 -16.34 -11.67 -4.92
C LYS A 167 -15.83 -10.44 -5.70
N PHE A 168 -14.59 -10.02 -5.45
CA PHE A 168 -13.94 -9.03 -6.30
C PHE A 168 -13.70 -9.61 -7.70
N THR A 169 -13.84 -8.76 -8.73
CA THR A 169 -13.70 -9.19 -10.14
C THR A 169 -12.28 -8.96 -10.69
N ALA A 170 -11.42 -8.26 -9.94
CA ALA A 170 -10.03 -8.08 -10.31
C ALA A 170 -9.27 -9.42 -10.31
N SER A 171 -8.31 -9.56 -11.20
CA SER A 171 -7.39 -10.69 -11.20
C SER A 171 -6.66 -10.78 -9.86
N SER A 172 -6.19 -11.97 -9.49
CA SER A 172 -5.42 -12.16 -8.27
C SER A 172 -4.13 -12.91 -8.55
N LEU A 173 -3.07 -12.52 -7.86
CA LEU A 173 -1.79 -13.22 -7.83
C LEU A 173 -1.37 -13.45 -6.39
N VAL A 174 -0.61 -14.49 -6.16
CA VAL A 174 0.00 -14.79 -4.88
C VAL A 174 1.51 -14.68 -5.03
N VAL A 175 2.10 -13.77 -4.25
CA VAL A 175 3.55 -13.61 -4.14
C VAL A 175 3.89 -13.47 -2.67
N GLU A 176 4.59 -14.42 -2.13
CA GLU A 176 4.97 -14.45 -0.72
C GLU A 176 5.93 -13.32 -0.35
N ASN A 177 5.95 -12.98 0.93
CA ASN A 177 6.95 -12.05 1.44
C ASN A 177 8.33 -12.68 1.40
N GLY A 178 9.29 -12.00 0.78
CA GLY A 178 10.69 -12.36 0.90
C GLY A 178 11.21 -12.16 2.33
N VAL A 179 12.16 -12.99 2.71
CA VAL A 179 12.91 -12.87 3.97
C VAL A 179 14.37 -12.62 3.60
N ASP A 180 14.99 -11.64 4.22
CA ASP A 180 16.43 -11.41 4.08
C ASP A 180 17.17 -12.40 4.98
N LEU A 181 17.84 -13.38 4.36
CA LEU A 181 18.53 -14.45 5.10
C LEU A 181 19.76 -13.91 5.87
N GLU A 182 20.27 -12.73 5.53
CA GLU A 182 21.37 -12.09 6.26
C GLU A 182 20.91 -11.51 7.62
N GLU A 183 19.61 -11.27 7.79
CA GLU A 183 19.02 -10.83 9.06
C GLU A 183 18.75 -11.99 10.05
N PHE A 184 18.87 -13.23 9.59
CA PHE A 184 18.63 -14.46 10.38
C PHE A 184 19.87 -15.36 10.29
N PRO A 185 20.85 -15.17 11.19
CA PRO A 185 22.03 -16.02 11.26
C PRO A 185 21.72 -17.45 11.67
#